data_6795afe0a13f5810f883f5fae7ef9f21
#
_entry.id   6795afe0a13f5810f883f5fae7ef9f21
#
_cell.length_a   1.000
_cell.length_b   1.000
_cell.length_c   1.000
_cell.angle_alpha   90.00
_cell.angle_beta   90.00
_cell.angle_gamma   90.00
#
_symmetry.space_group_name_H-M   'P 1'
#
loop_
_entity.id
_entity.type
_entity.pdbx_description
1 polymer ?
#
loop_
_entity_poly.entity_id
_entity_poly.type
_entity_poly.pdbx_seq_one_letter_code
_entity_poly.pdbx_strand_id
1 'polypeptide(L)'
;MNPNGTLLPLVERIRVRALVVGLAGAALLAFGAWTDREHFDRAYLFAFVFWVGISLGSLALLMLHRQLGGAWGFLIRRPLEAGAMTIPVMLVLFAPVLVDLDRIYPWVNHKAEAENPEGGHPSVDSRLKSTDLQTGTGSPVRVSGRGASVGSSGIRRDPLQAATARGFDFKRWWLDPVHFTVRVAIYFAIWIVLTMVLVIGSRRQDETGSTSLAYGLQSLSAPGLVLYFLTVSFAFIDWGMSLQPEWYSSIYGVLIMIGQAVSAMAFMICVAAIISGRGEVEGLDKPETFNDLGNLLLAFIMLWAYISFSQFLIIWAGNLAEEIPWYVRRLHGGYQNIGRFLMLFHFTVPFLILLARPLKRSISSLWKIAAMVLLAHLVDAYWLIVPSFGEQITPLRPSWLDVVAPIGIGGIWLAAFTWFLKGRPLMVAHDPELLPALKQAGGH
;
A
#
# COMPACT_ATOMS: atom_id res chain seq x y z
N MET A 1 11.24 8.26 39.51
CA MET A 1 12.01 7.38 38.61
C MET A 1 11.71 7.82 37.19
N ASN A 2 12.71 7.98 36.34
CA ASN A 2 12.51 8.44 34.97
C ASN A 2 11.92 7.25 34.18
N PRO A 3 10.64 7.25 33.77
CA PRO A 3 9.97 6.08 33.23
C PRO A 3 10.57 5.54 31.92
N ASN A 4 11.47 6.30 31.28
CA ASN A 4 12.09 5.94 30.02
C ASN A 4 13.60 5.61 30.12
N GLY A 5 14.11 5.32 31.33
CA GLY A 5 15.56 5.24 31.57
C GLY A 5 16.31 4.15 30.79
N THR A 6 15.65 3.06 30.42
CA THR A 6 16.31 1.92 29.76
C THR A 6 16.09 1.90 28.23
N LEU A 7 14.97 2.44 27.74
CA LEU A 7 14.65 2.45 26.31
C LEU A 7 15.28 3.60 25.53
N LEU A 8 15.44 4.77 26.15
CA LEU A 8 16.01 5.95 25.48
C LEU A 8 17.36 5.69 24.81
N PRO A 9 18.35 5.03 25.44
CA PRO A 9 19.63 4.75 24.79
C PRO A 9 19.52 3.77 23.62
N LEU A 10 18.58 2.82 23.70
CA LEU A 10 18.35 1.86 22.62
C LEU A 10 17.69 2.54 21.41
N VAL A 11 16.61 3.29 21.65
CA VAL A 11 15.88 4.03 20.61
C VAL A 11 16.83 5.00 19.90
N GLU A 12 17.72 5.67 20.65
CA GLU A 12 18.73 6.57 20.08
C GLU A 12 19.75 5.84 19.21
N ARG A 13 20.25 4.69 19.65
CA ARG A 13 21.16 3.86 18.84
C ARG A 13 20.49 3.37 17.57
N ILE A 14 19.23 2.91 17.66
CA ILE A 14 18.45 2.49 16.48
C ILE A 14 18.28 3.66 15.54
N ARG A 15 17.91 4.85 16.03
CA ARG A 15 17.71 6.06 15.23
C ARG A 15 18.97 6.43 14.45
N VAL A 16 20.12 6.51 15.12
CA VAL A 16 21.38 6.89 14.47
C VAL A 16 21.78 5.87 13.39
N ARG A 17 21.71 4.58 13.72
CA ARG A 17 22.02 3.53 12.74
C ARG A 17 21.06 3.54 11.55
N ALA A 18 19.76 3.67 11.81
CA ALA A 18 18.75 3.77 10.77
C ALA A 18 18.96 4.98 9.86
N LEU A 19 19.30 6.13 10.44
CA LEU A 19 19.61 7.35 9.67
C LEU A 19 20.84 7.16 8.79
N VAL A 20 21.92 6.57 9.31
CA VAL A 20 23.14 6.29 8.54
C VAL A 20 22.82 5.32 7.38
N VAL A 21 22.10 4.24 7.65
CA VAL A 21 21.67 3.27 6.62
C VAL A 21 20.74 3.95 5.60
N GLY A 22 19.81 4.79 6.07
CA GLY A 22 18.89 5.52 5.19
C GLY A 22 19.61 6.50 4.27
N LEU A 23 20.57 7.27 4.79
CA LEU A 23 21.37 8.22 3.98
C LEU A 23 22.29 7.50 2.99
N ALA A 24 22.94 6.40 3.41
CA ALA A 24 23.74 5.58 2.51
C ALA A 24 22.85 4.95 1.42
N GLY A 25 21.68 4.43 1.78
CA GLY A 25 20.70 3.93 0.82
C GLY A 25 20.20 5.00 -0.14
N ALA A 26 19.93 6.22 0.34
CA ALA A 26 19.54 7.34 -0.51
C ALA A 26 20.63 7.73 -1.51
N ALA A 27 21.90 7.72 -1.11
CA ALA A 27 23.03 7.96 -2.00
C ALA A 27 23.16 6.87 -3.07
N LEU A 28 23.00 5.60 -2.70
CA LEU A 28 22.98 4.48 -3.64
C LEU A 28 21.79 4.55 -4.59
N LEU A 29 20.61 4.95 -4.11
CA LEU A 29 19.41 5.16 -4.94
C LEU A 29 19.62 6.30 -5.94
N ALA A 30 20.25 7.41 -5.52
CA ALA A 30 20.59 8.50 -6.41
C ALA A 30 21.59 8.06 -7.50
N PHE A 31 22.59 7.22 -7.14
CA PHE A 31 23.49 6.59 -8.10
C PHE A 31 22.74 5.64 -9.05
N GLY A 32 21.83 4.82 -8.55
CA GLY A 32 20.97 3.95 -9.36
C GLY A 32 20.07 4.74 -10.31
N ALA A 33 19.49 5.84 -9.85
CA ALA A 33 18.69 6.73 -10.68
C ALA A 33 19.49 7.36 -11.83
N TRP A 34 20.80 7.54 -11.68
CA TRP A 34 21.69 8.04 -12.73
C TRP A 34 22.14 6.94 -13.71
N THR A 35 22.37 5.72 -13.22
CA THR A 35 22.96 4.62 -14.03
C THR A 35 21.91 3.71 -14.66
N ASP A 36 20.76 3.51 -13.99
CA ASP A 36 19.71 2.55 -14.39
C ASP A 36 18.35 3.03 -13.92
N ARG A 37 17.82 4.02 -14.63
CA ARG A 37 16.60 4.72 -14.26
C ARG A 37 15.36 3.82 -14.25
N GLU A 38 15.26 2.91 -15.23
CA GLU A 38 14.11 1.99 -15.34
C GLU A 38 14.01 1.07 -14.10
N HIS A 39 15.12 0.47 -13.69
CA HIS A 39 15.16 -0.35 -12.50
C HIS A 39 14.97 0.48 -11.22
N PHE A 40 15.46 1.74 -11.20
CA PHE A 40 15.23 2.65 -10.08
C PHE A 40 13.74 2.94 -9.89
N ASP A 41 13.02 3.32 -10.93
CA ASP A 41 11.62 3.73 -10.83
C ASP A 41 10.74 2.61 -10.26
N ARG A 42 10.90 1.38 -10.76
CA ARG A 42 10.15 0.22 -10.27
C ARG A 42 10.56 -0.17 -8.84
N ALA A 43 11.86 -0.16 -8.53
CA ALA A 43 12.37 -0.52 -7.21
C ALA A 43 11.96 0.51 -6.16
N TYR A 44 12.00 1.79 -6.51
CA TYR A 44 11.58 2.88 -5.65
C TYR A 44 10.08 2.82 -5.32
N LEU A 45 9.24 2.62 -6.34
CA LEU A 45 7.79 2.62 -6.17
C LEU A 45 7.32 1.47 -5.26
N PHE A 46 7.79 0.22 -5.47
CA PHE A 46 7.34 -0.88 -4.60
C PHE A 46 7.84 -0.71 -3.16
N ALA A 47 9.07 -0.22 -2.96
CA ALA A 47 9.61 0.04 -1.64
C ALA A 47 8.85 1.19 -0.94
N PHE A 48 8.50 2.24 -1.68
CA PHE A 48 7.64 3.32 -1.18
C PHE A 48 6.27 2.79 -0.76
N VAL A 49 5.62 1.98 -1.60
CA VAL A 49 4.31 1.37 -1.32
C VAL A 49 4.35 0.53 -0.04
N PHE A 50 5.40 -0.24 0.18
CA PHE A 50 5.58 -1.02 1.40
C PHE A 50 5.66 -0.13 2.65
N TRP A 51 6.52 0.89 2.65
CA TRP A 51 6.75 1.72 3.83
C TRP A 51 5.59 2.70 4.12
N VAL A 52 4.98 3.28 3.09
CA VAL A 52 3.76 4.06 3.28
C VAL A 52 2.61 3.19 3.77
N GLY A 53 2.60 1.90 3.36
CA GLY A 53 1.64 0.91 3.86
C GLY A 53 1.71 0.71 5.36
N ILE A 54 2.92 0.64 5.95
CA ILE A 54 3.09 0.54 7.41
C ILE A 54 2.61 1.84 8.10
N SER A 55 2.90 3.02 7.53
CA SER A 55 2.45 4.30 8.08
C SER A 55 0.93 4.41 8.11
N LEU A 56 0.29 4.12 6.98
CA LEU A 56 -1.17 4.17 6.81
C LEU A 56 -1.87 3.06 7.61
N GLY A 57 -1.32 1.86 7.62
CA GLY A 57 -1.79 0.76 8.46
C GLY A 57 -1.70 1.10 9.95
N SER A 58 -0.67 1.83 10.38
CA SER A 58 -0.56 2.32 11.76
C SER A 58 -1.68 3.31 12.11
N LEU A 59 -2.02 4.22 11.18
CA LEU A 59 -3.16 5.13 11.35
C LEU A 59 -4.48 4.37 11.43
N ALA A 60 -4.69 3.39 10.55
CA ALA A 60 -5.89 2.55 10.55
C ALA A 60 -6.04 1.74 11.84
N LEU A 61 -4.96 1.07 12.28
CA LEU A 61 -4.96 0.29 13.53
C LEU A 61 -5.16 1.16 14.77
N LEU A 62 -4.62 2.39 14.77
CA LEU A 62 -4.85 3.35 15.84
C LEU A 62 -6.34 3.72 15.95
N MET A 63 -7.00 4.01 14.84
CA MET A 63 -8.44 4.29 14.81
C MET A 63 -9.26 3.05 15.15
N LEU A 64 -8.87 1.88 14.65
CA LEU A 64 -9.53 0.60 14.94
C LEU A 64 -9.47 0.27 16.44
N HIS A 65 -8.31 0.44 17.07
CA HIS A 65 -8.17 0.23 18.52
C HIS A 65 -9.11 1.15 19.32
N ARG A 66 -9.25 2.41 18.93
CA ARG A 66 -10.16 3.34 19.62
C ARG A 66 -11.64 2.93 19.51
N GLN A 67 -12.00 2.15 18.48
CA GLN A 67 -13.37 1.62 18.33
C GLN A 67 -13.58 0.30 19.09
N LEU A 68 -12.59 -0.58 19.06
CA LEU A 68 -12.71 -1.94 19.61
C LEU A 68 -12.25 -2.06 21.08
N GLY A 69 -11.34 -1.17 21.50
CA GLY A 69 -10.70 -1.28 22.82
C GLY A 69 -9.76 -2.47 22.92
N GLY A 70 -9.51 -2.91 24.17
CA GLY A 70 -8.70 -4.09 24.47
C GLY A 70 -7.22 -3.80 24.81
N ALA A 71 -6.62 -4.67 25.62
CA ALA A 71 -5.24 -4.52 26.13
C ALA A 71 -4.20 -4.52 25.00
N TRP A 72 -4.44 -5.26 23.92
CA TRP A 72 -3.56 -5.36 22.76
C TRP A 72 -3.18 -4.01 22.18
N GLY A 73 -4.17 -3.13 22.05
CA GLY A 73 -3.94 -1.83 21.44
C GLY A 73 -3.23 -0.85 22.37
N PHE A 74 -3.43 -0.95 23.70
CA PHE A 74 -2.71 -0.11 24.65
C PHE A 74 -1.22 -0.43 24.66
N LEU A 75 -0.82 -1.69 24.48
CA LEU A 75 0.58 -2.09 24.37
C LEU A 75 1.30 -1.46 23.18
N ILE A 76 0.61 -1.35 22.04
CA ILE A 76 1.20 -0.84 20.80
C ILE A 76 0.74 0.58 20.42
N ARG A 77 -0.07 1.25 21.24
CA ARG A 77 -0.68 2.55 20.91
C ARG A 77 0.37 3.63 20.59
N ARG A 78 1.41 3.76 21.42
CA ARG A 78 2.47 4.75 21.18
C ARG A 78 3.30 4.43 19.94
N PRO A 79 3.72 3.18 19.71
CA PRO A 79 4.24 2.76 18.42
C PRO A 79 3.33 3.08 17.23
N LEU A 80 2.01 2.83 17.32
CA LEU A 80 1.06 3.18 16.25
C LEU A 80 1.01 4.69 15.99
N GLU A 81 0.98 5.50 17.04
CA GLU A 81 1.05 6.97 16.92
C GLU A 81 2.35 7.42 16.24
N ALA A 82 3.50 6.82 16.61
CA ALA A 82 4.79 7.11 15.99
C ALA A 82 4.84 6.67 14.53
N GLY A 83 4.26 5.51 14.20
CA GLY A 83 4.14 5.00 12.83
C GLY A 83 3.27 5.92 11.95
N ALA A 84 2.11 6.36 12.45
CA ALA A 84 1.26 7.31 11.74
C ALA A 84 1.95 8.67 11.52
N MET A 85 2.72 9.15 12.51
CA MET A 85 3.48 10.41 12.39
C MET A 85 4.59 10.39 11.32
N THR A 86 4.91 9.24 10.75
CA THR A 86 5.82 9.16 9.60
C THR A 86 5.16 9.55 8.27
N ILE A 87 3.83 9.71 8.20
CA ILE A 87 3.10 10.07 6.96
C ILE A 87 3.65 11.36 6.31
N PRO A 88 3.95 12.45 7.03
CA PRO A 88 4.58 13.63 6.42
C PRO A 88 5.95 13.35 5.79
N VAL A 89 6.72 12.42 6.36
CA VAL A 89 8.00 11.99 5.78
C VAL A 89 7.77 11.21 4.49
N MET A 90 6.72 10.37 4.45
CA MET A 90 6.34 9.65 3.23
C MET A 90 5.87 10.60 2.12
N LEU A 91 5.23 11.72 2.44
CA LEU A 91 4.93 12.76 1.45
C LEU A 91 6.20 13.30 0.78
N VAL A 92 7.25 13.57 1.56
CA VAL A 92 8.56 14.02 1.01
C VAL A 92 9.18 12.91 0.16
N LEU A 93 9.11 11.65 0.62
CA LEU A 93 9.60 10.50 -0.12
C LEU A 93 8.74 10.12 -1.34
N PHE A 94 7.60 10.76 -1.57
CA PHE A 94 6.83 10.64 -2.80
C PHE A 94 7.38 11.52 -3.94
N ALA A 95 8.22 12.50 -3.64
CA ALA A 95 8.75 13.45 -4.63
C ALA A 95 9.42 12.78 -5.86
N PRO A 96 10.27 11.74 -5.73
CA PRO A 96 10.83 11.04 -6.91
C PRO A 96 9.77 10.46 -7.84
N VAL A 97 8.66 9.94 -7.29
CA VAL A 97 7.54 9.41 -8.10
C VAL A 97 6.87 10.53 -8.91
N LEU A 98 6.76 11.74 -8.36
CA LEU A 98 6.22 12.91 -9.08
C LEU A 98 7.19 13.44 -10.15
N VAL A 99 8.49 13.34 -9.91
CA VAL A 99 9.53 13.79 -10.86
C VAL A 99 9.58 12.86 -12.08
N ASP A 100 9.42 11.54 -11.88
CA ASP A 100 9.50 10.53 -12.92
C ASP A 100 8.13 10.02 -13.38
N LEU A 101 7.09 10.86 -13.25
CA LEU A 101 5.71 10.50 -13.53
C LEU A 101 5.52 9.97 -14.97
N ASP A 102 6.18 10.59 -15.94
CA ASP A 102 6.17 10.23 -17.36
C ASP A 102 6.82 8.89 -17.67
N ARG A 103 7.76 8.45 -16.83
CA ARG A 103 8.44 7.16 -16.96
C ARG A 103 7.73 6.03 -16.25
N ILE A 104 7.17 6.33 -15.07
CA ILE A 104 6.47 5.36 -14.24
C ILE A 104 5.10 5.03 -14.85
N TYR A 105 4.39 6.04 -15.38
CA TYR A 105 3.00 5.89 -15.82
C TYR A 105 2.83 6.08 -17.32
N PRO A 106 2.50 5.01 -18.06
CA PRO A 106 2.38 5.03 -19.54
C PRO A 106 1.36 6.05 -20.07
N TRP A 107 0.29 6.32 -19.31
CA TRP A 107 -0.79 7.23 -19.71
C TRP A 107 -0.35 8.69 -19.83
N VAL A 108 0.77 9.10 -19.25
CA VAL A 108 1.31 10.46 -19.40
C VAL A 108 1.82 10.68 -20.81
N ASN A 109 2.54 9.71 -21.39
CA ASN A 109 3.13 9.81 -22.74
C ASN A 109 2.08 9.71 -23.84
N HIS A 110 1.07 8.85 -23.68
CA HIS A 110 -0.03 8.74 -24.64
C HIS A 110 -0.83 10.04 -24.80
N LYS A 111 -0.88 10.87 -23.76
CA LYS A 111 -1.51 12.20 -23.86
C LYS A 111 -0.66 13.17 -24.68
N ALA A 112 0.66 13.19 -24.47
CA ALA A 112 1.59 14.03 -25.20
C ALA A 112 1.58 13.72 -26.72
N GLU A 113 1.51 12.42 -27.08
CA GLU A 113 1.38 12.00 -28.49
C GLU A 113 0.04 12.38 -29.11
N ALA A 114 -1.05 12.33 -28.36
CA ALA A 114 -2.37 12.73 -28.85
C ALA A 114 -2.53 14.26 -29.03
N GLU A 115 -1.79 15.05 -28.25
CA GLU A 115 -1.77 16.53 -28.36
C GLU A 115 -0.78 17.03 -29.43
N ASN A 116 0.20 16.22 -29.83
CA ASN A 116 1.22 16.60 -30.82
C ASN A 116 1.39 15.51 -31.93
N PRO A 117 0.41 15.36 -32.84
CA PRO A 117 0.38 14.30 -33.85
C PRO A 117 1.49 14.38 -34.91
N GLU A 118 2.24 15.49 -34.99
CA GLU A 118 3.30 15.68 -35.98
C GLU A 118 4.64 15.01 -35.62
N GLY A 119 4.81 14.48 -34.39
CA GLY A 119 6.03 13.84 -33.91
C GLY A 119 5.95 12.31 -33.74
N GLY A 120 4.80 11.70 -33.98
CA GLY A 120 4.54 10.29 -33.62
C GLY A 120 4.90 9.28 -34.70
N HIS A 121 5.46 8.16 -34.31
CA HIS A 121 5.57 6.95 -35.13
C HIS A 121 4.20 6.51 -35.65
N PRO A 122 4.10 5.97 -36.89
CA PRO A 122 2.84 5.59 -37.50
C PRO A 122 2.08 4.58 -36.62
N SER A 123 0.85 4.91 -36.28
CA SER A 123 -0.07 4.08 -35.51
C SER A 123 -0.22 2.68 -36.12
N VAL A 124 -0.46 1.65 -35.27
CA VAL A 124 -0.67 0.26 -35.69
C VAL A 124 -1.73 0.13 -36.79
N ASP A 125 -2.73 1.01 -36.85
CA ASP A 125 -3.74 1.08 -37.88
C ASP A 125 -3.18 1.41 -39.31
N SER A 126 -2.06 2.13 -39.39
CA SER A 126 -1.41 2.41 -40.69
C SER A 126 -0.64 1.19 -41.20
N ARG A 127 -0.20 0.28 -40.35
CA ARG A 127 0.49 -0.98 -40.76
C ARG A 127 -0.49 -2.03 -41.26
N LEU A 128 -1.70 -2.08 -40.74
CA LEU A 128 -2.74 -3.01 -41.24
C LEU A 128 -3.24 -2.61 -42.63
N LYS A 129 -3.29 -1.31 -42.98
CA LYS A 129 -3.67 -0.83 -44.32
C LYS A 129 -2.58 -1.04 -45.37
N SER A 130 -1.33 -1.17 -45.00
CA SER A 130 -0.22 -1.38 -45.96
C SER A 130 0.07 -2.84 -46.28
N THR A 131 -0.48 -3.80 -45.51
CA THR A 131 -0.24 -5.24 -45.72
C THR A 131 -1.28 -5.88 -46.67
N ASP A 132 -2.44 -5.24 -46.88
CA ASP A 132 -3.51 -5.77 -47.75
C ASP A 132 -3.35 -5.42 -49.22
N LEU A 133 -2.26 -4.79 -49.66
CA LEU A 133 -2.03 -4.34 -51.05
C LEU A 133 -1.05 -5.19 -51.86
N GLN A 134 -0.60 -6.36 -51.35
CA GLN A 134 0.33 -7.22 -52.10
C GLN A 134 -0.02 -8.72 -52.12
N THR A 135 -1.26 -9.07 -52.43
CA THR A 135 -1.54 -10.40 -53.00
C THR A 135 -2.47 -10.24 -54.19
N GLY A 136 -1.90 -10.47 -55.31
CA GLY A 136 -2.49 -10.24 -56.62
C GLY A 136 -3.51 -11.28 -57.06
N THR A 137 -4.14 -10.91 -58.13
CA THR A 137 -4.92 -11.71 -59.14
C THR A 137 -6.31 -12.13 -58.72
N GLY A 138 -7.29 -11.41 -59.24
CA GLY A 138 -8.70 -11.79 -59.30
C GLY A 138 -9.56 -10.69 -59.91
N SER A 139 -10.09 -10.92 -61.09
CA SER A 139 -10.84 -10.05 -62.00
C SER A 139 -11.95 -9.21 -61.36
N PRO A 140 -12.28 -8.02 -61.93
CA PRO A 140 -13.27 -7.11 -61.36
C PRO A 140 -14.68 -7.56 -61.69
N VAL A 141 -15.50 -7.81 -60.71
CA VAL A 141 -16.98 -7.89 -60.81
C VAL A 141 -17.54 -6.46 -60.78
N ARG A 142 -18.07 -6.01 -61.90
CA ARG A 142 -18.81 -4.74 -62.04
C ARG A 142 -20.18 -4.90 -61.39
N VAL A 143 -20.43 -4.25 -60.29
CA VAL A 143 -21.78 -4.06 -59.75
C VAL A 143 -22.20 -2.62 -60.03
N SER A 144 -23.10 -2.47 -60.99
CA SER A 144 -23.83 -1.24 -61.28
C SER A 144 -24.90 -1.04 -60.20
N GLY A 145 -24.81 -0.03 -59.40
CA GLY A 145 -25.80 0.35 -58.40
C GLY A 145 -25.99 1.85 -58.35
N ARG A 146 -27.18 2.28 -58.76
CA ARG A 146 -27.68 3.67 -58.82
C ARG A 146 -27.39 4.49 -57.57
N GLY A 147 -26.99 5.73 -57.77
CA GLY A 147 -26.89 6.73 -56.72
C GLY A 147 -28.22 6.98 -56.01
N ALA A 148 -28.17 6.87 -54.70
CA ALA A 148 -29.13 7.48 -53.79
C ALA A 148 -28.34 8.44 -52.91
N SER A 149 -28.60 9.74 -53.06
CA SER A 149 -28.15 10.79 -52.14
C SER A 149 -28.79 10.55 -50.77
N VAL A 150 -28.02 10.01 -49.84
CA VAL A 150 -28.48 9.93 -48.45
C VAL A 150 -28.20 11.28 -47.80
N GLY A 151 -29.29 11.98 -47.52
CA GLY A 151 -29.28 13.20 -46.73
C GLY A 151 -28.62 12.98 -45.38
N SER A 152 -27.98 14.02 -44.88
CA SER A 152 -27.35 14.10 -43.56
C SER A 152 -28.40 13.94 -42.43
N SER A 153 -28.93 12.72 -42.26
CA SER A 153 -29.69 12.36 -41.08
C SER A 153 -28.70 12.14 -39.96
N GLY A 154 -28.80 12.93 -38.90
CA GLY A 154 -27.96 12.85 -37.73
C GLY A 154 -27.81 11.39 -37.25
N ILE A 155 -26.59 10.88 -37.31
CA ILE A 155 -26.22 9.58 -36.79
C ILE A 155 -26.56 9.61 -35.31
N ARG A 156 -27.70 9.04 -34.92
CA ARG A 156 -27.94 8.69 -33.51
C ARG A 156 -26.82 7.71 -33.14
N ARG A 157 -25.79 8.22 -32.45
CA ARG A 157 -24.77 7.36 -31.85
C ARG A 157 -25.50 6.35 -30.96
N ASP A 158 -25.21 5.08 -31.16
CA ASP A 158 -25.72 4.00 -30.31
C ASP A 158 -25.48 4.42 -28.85
N PRO A 159 -26.48 4.33 -27.95
CA PRO A 159 -26.31 4.66 -26.52
C PRO A 159 -25.13 3.96 -25.88
N LEU A 160 -24.82 2.75 -26.33
CA LEU A 160 -23.65 1.97 -25.85
C LEU A 160 -22.32 2.62 -26.30
N GLN A 161 -22.22 3.06 -27.58
CA GLN A 161 -21.06 3.78 -28.11
C GLN A 161 -20.88 5.15 -27.42
N ALA A 162 -21.96 5.83 -27.11
CA ALA A 162 -21.93 7.10 -26.40
C ALA A 162 -21.53 6.93 -24.91
N ALA A 163 -21.93 5.83 -24.30
CA ALA A 163 -21.52 5.49 -22.93
C ALA A 163 -20.04 5.10 -22.85
N THR A 164 -19.56 4.30 -23.82
CA THR A 164 -18.15 3.91 -23.93
C THR A 164 -17.27 5.13 -24.17
N ALA A 165 -17.64 6.03 -25.09
CA ALA A 165 -16.91 7.28 -25.36
C ALA A 165 -16.82 8.16 -24.11
N ARG A 166 -17.90 8.33 -23.33
CA ARG A 166 -17.89 9.07 -22.06
C ARG A 166 -17.00 8.43 -21.00
N GLY A 167 -16.93 7.10 -20.95
CA GLY A 167 -16.02 6.38 -20.08
C GLY A 167 -14.55 6.66 -20.41
N PHE A 168 -14.20 6.71 -21.69
CA PHE A 168 -12.85 7.08 -22.14
C PHE A 168 -12.50 8.54 -21.81
N ASP A 169 -13.43 9.47 -21.99
CA ASP A 169 -13.23 10.88 -21.67
C ASP A 169 -13.03 11.10 -20.16
N PHE A 170 -13.81 10.41 -19.31
CA PHE A 170 -13.62 10.44 -17.85
C PHE A 170 -12.27 9.87 -17.45
N LYS A 171 -11.85 8.75 -18.03
CA LYS A 171 -10.56 8.13 -17.76
C LYS A 171 -9.40 9.04 -18.13
N ARG A 172 -9.45 9.73 -19.26
CA ARG A 172 -8.46 10.74 -19.69
C ARG A 172 -8.40 11.92 -18.73
N TRP A 173 -9.55 12.39 -18.25
CA TRP A 173 -9.61 13.46 -17.25
C TRP A 173 -9.03 12.99 -15.91
N TRP A 174 -9.35 11.76 -15.49
CA TRP A 174 -8.82 11.19 -14.25
C TRP A 174 -7.30 10.98 -14.32
N LEU A 175 -6.81 10.36 -15.37
CA LEU A 175 -5.39 10.08 -15.64
C LEU A 175 -4.72 11.29 -16.31
N ASP A 176 -4.73 12.43 -15.64
CA ASP A 176 -4.07 13.67 -16.03
C ASP A 176 -2.98 14.01 -14.98
N PRO A 177 -1.76 14.42 -15.39
CA PRO A 177 -0.66 14.70 -14.44
C PRO A 177 -1.01 15.75 -13.38
N VAL A 178 -1.74 16.81 -13.79
CA VAL A 178 -2.15 17.86 -12.85
C VAL A 178 -3.18 17.32 -11.86
N HIS A 179 -4.23 16.66 -12.36
CA HIS A 179 -5.27 16.07 -11.51
C HIS A 179 -4.69 14.99 -10.59
N PHE A 180 -3.76 14.16 -11.07
CA PHE A 180 -3.03 13.19 -10.26
C PHE A 180 -2.29 13.86 -9.11
N THR A 181 -1.50 14.90 -9.40
CA THR A 181 -0.72 15.62 -8.39
C THR A 181 -1.63 16.30 -7.34
N VAL A 182 -2.74 16.89 -7.78
CA VAL A 182 -3.72 17.49 -6.86
C VAL A 182 -4.34 16.42 -5.95
N ARG A 183 -4.71 15.26 -6.50
CA ARG A 183 -5.25 14.15 -5.68
C ARG A 183 -4.23 13.63 -4.68
N VAL A 184 -2.96 13.46 -5.07
CA VAL A 184 -1.88 13.09 -4.15
C VAL A 184 -1.80 14.07 -2.97
N ALA A 185 -1.83 15.37 -3.26
CA ALA A 185 -1.82 16.40 -2.20
C ALA A 185 -3.03 16.28 -1.28
N ILE A 186 -4.23 16.03 -1.82
CA ILE A 186 -5.47 15.84 -1.04
C ILE A 186 -5.36 14.59 -0.15
N TYR A 187 -4.90 13.45 -0.67
CA TYR A 187 -4.75 12.22 0.11
C TYR A 187 -3.82 12.43 1.31
N PHE A 188 -2.63 12.95 1.06
CA PHE A 188 -1.68 13.23 2.14
C PHE A 188 -2.18 14.27 3.13
N ALA A 189 -2.86 15.33 2.66
CA ALA A 189 -3.46 16.33 3.54
C ALA A 189 -4.48 15.69 4.50
N ILE A 190 -5.37 14.84 4.00
CA ILE A 190 -6.37 14.13 4.81
C ILE A 190 -5.67 13.23 5.84
N TRP A 191 -4.70 12.42 5.43
CA TRP A 191 -4.00 11.50 6.33
C TRP A 191 -3.17 12.23 7.38
N ILE A 192 -2.51 13.33 7.02
CA ILE A 192 -1.76 14.17 7.94
C ILE A 192 -2.71 14.83 8.97
N VAL A 193 -3.83 15.39 8.51
CA VAL A 193 -4.82 16.01 9.41
C VAL A 193 -5.38 14.98 10.38
N LEU A 194 -5.83 13.81 9.91
CA LEU A 194 -6.31 12.72 10.76
C LEU A 194 -5.26 12.31 11.79
N THR A 195 -4.03 12.11 11.35
CA THR A 195 -2.92 11.76 12.24
C THR A 195 -2.67 12.82 13.30
N MET A 196 -2.59 14.09 12.89
CA MET A 196 -2.34 15.22 13.80
C MET A 196 -3.45 15.36 14.85
N VAL A 197 -4.70 15.28 14.44
CA VAL A 197 -5.84 15.38 15.36
C VAL A 197 -5.82 14.23 16.38
N LEU A 198 -5.60 12.98 15.93
CA LEU A 198 -5.55 11.82 16.81
C LEU A 198 -4.35 11.86 17.77
N VAL A 199 -3.18 12.24 17.28
CA VAL A 199 -1.94 12.23 18.07
C VAL A 199 -1.85 13.43 19.01
N ILE A 200 -2.24 14.64 18.57
CA ILE A 200 -2.28 15.82 19.44
C ILE A 200 -3.39 15.65 20.49
N GLY A 201 -4.56 15.14 20.07
CA GLY A 201 -5.65 14.83 20.99
C GLY A 201 -5.24 13.81 22.04
N SER A 202 -4.51 12.74 21.65
CA SER A 202 -3.96 11.75 22.58
C SER A 202 -2.97 12.37 23.59
N ARG A 203 -2.11 13.31 23.15
CA ARG A 203 -1.21 14.06 24.06
C ARG A 203 -1.99 14.89 25.07
N ARG A 204 -2.96 15.68 24.60
CA ARG A 204 -3.80 16.49 25.47
C ARG A 204 -4.59 15.64 26.46
N GLN A 205 -5.05 14.46 26.05
CA GLN A 205 -5.71 13.50 26.94
C GLN A 205 -4.76 13.03 28.05
N ASP A 206 -3.49 12.74 27.74
CA ASP A 206 -2.49 12.35 28.75
C ASP A 206 -2.23 13.47 29.78
N GLU A 207 -2.21 14.74 29.32
CA GLU A 207 -1.94 15.91 30.16
C GLU A 207 -3.12 16.27 31.04
N THR A 208 -4.34 16.19 30.49
CA THR A 208 -5.56 16.70 31.14
C THR A 208 -6.36 15.63 31.87
N GLY A 209 -6.20 14.34 31.53
CA GLY A 209 -7.04 13.24 32.02
C GLY A 209 -8.49 13.32 31.55
N SER A 210 -8.79 14.15 30.52
CA SER A 210 -10.16 14.43 30.09
C SER A 210 -10.80 13.21 29.42
N THR A 211 -11.84 12.66 30.06
CA THR A 211 -12.67 11.58 29.50
C THR A 211 -13.48 12.05 28.29
N SER A 212 -13.94 13.31 28.27
CA SER A 212 -14.66 13.89 27.14
C SER A 212 -13.78 13.89 25.88
N LEU A 213 -12.49 14.20 26.02
CA LEU A 213 -11.55 14.17 24.90
C LEU A 213 -11.33 12.73 24.40
N ALA A 214 -11.27 11.74 25.30
CA ALA A 214 -11.15 10.32 24.93
C ALA A 214 -12.34 9.88 24.06
N TYR A 215 -13.57 10.16 24.49
CA TYR A 215 -14.78 9.85 23.73
C TYR A 215 -14.87 10.64 22.41
N GLY A 216 -14.42 11.90 22.40
CA GLY A 216 -14.34 12.70 21.17
C GLY A 216 -13.42 12.07 20.13
N LEU A 217 -12.23 11.59 20.53
CA LEU A 217 -11.29 10.91 19.65
C LEU A 217 -11.80 9.53 19.19
N GLN A 218 -12.53 8.82 20.05
CA GLN A 218 -13.21 7.59 19.68
C GLN A 218 -14.28 7.85 18.62
N SER A 219 -15.17 8.82 18.83
CA SER A 219 -16.22 9.20 17.88
C SER A 219 -15.67 9.66 16.54
N LEU A 220 -14.52 10.34 16.52
CA LEU A 220 -13.83 10.74 15.28
C LEU A 220 -13.22 9.56 14.54
N SER A 221 -12.82 8.50 15.25
CA SER A 221 -12.12 7.36 14.64
C SER A 221 -13.01 6.56 13.70
N ALA A 222 -14.33 6.48 13.91
CA ALA A 222 -15.24 5.77 13.03
C ALA A 222 -15.35 6.44 11.64
N PRO A 223 -15.74 7.73 11.51
CA PRO A 223 -15.72 8.40 10.20
C PRO A 223 -14.30 8.52 9.63
N GLY A 224 -13.27 8.61 10.49
CA GLY A 224 -11.86 8.58 10.06
C GLY A 224 -11.50 7.29 9.35
N LEU A 225 -11.98 6.12 9.80
CA LEU A 225 -11.78 4.85 9.11
C LEU A 225 -12.47 4.81 7.75
N VAL A 226 -13.68 5.36 7.62
CA VAL A 226 -14.39 5.47 6.35
C VAL A 226 -13.60 6.35 5.36
N LEU A 227 -13.13 7.51 5.84
CA LEU A 227 -12.35 8.43 5.03
C LEU A 227 -11.00 7.83 4.61
N TYR A 228 -10.34 7.11 5.53
CA TYR A 228 -9.14 6.31 5.24
C TYR A 228 -9.42 5.28 4.14
N PHE A 229 -10.51 4.50 4.29
CA PHE A 229 -10.90 3.48 3.31
C PHE A 229 -11.05 4.07 1.91
N LEU A 230 -11.78 5.17 1.78
CA LEU A 230 -12.00 5.83 0.48
C LEU A 230 -10.70 6.40 -0.10
N THR A 231 -9.94 7.14 0.70
CA THR A 231 -8.74 7.83 0.21
C THR A 231 -7.62 6.86 -0.13
N VAL A 232 -7.43 5.77 0.63
CA VAL A 232 -6.44 4.74 0.30
C VAL A 232 -6.86 3.97 -0.96
N SER A 233 -8.14 3.65 -1.12
CA SER A 233 -8.63 3.01 -2.35
C SER A 233 -8.31 3.84 -3.58
N PHE A 234 -8.63 5.13 -3.56
CA PHE A 234 -8.34 6.03 -4.69
C PHE A 234 -6.83 6.25 -4.88
N ALA A 235 -6.06 6.39 -3.80
CA ALA A 235 -4.61 6.54 -3.90
C ALA A 235 -3.95 5.33 -4.59
N PHE A 236 -4.41 4.11 -4.29
CA PHE A 236 -3.82 2.92 -4.92
C PHE A 236 -4.41 2.60 -6.29
N ILE A 237 -5.58 3.12 -6.63
CA ILE A 237 -6.03 3.22 -8.03
C ILE A 237 -5.04 4.10 -8.81
N ASP A 238 -4.66 5.25 -8.25
CA ASP A 238 -3.71 6.17 -8.89
C ASP A 238 -2.27 5.61 -8.92
N TRP A 239 -1.77 5.02 -7.82
CA TRP A 239 -0.35 4.65 -7.70
C TRP A 239 -0.01 3.24 -8.19
N GLY A 240 -0.94 2.31 -8.07
CA GLY A 240 -0.72 0.90 -8.40
C GLY A 240 -1.50 0.45 -9.63
N MET A 241 -2.81 0.69 -9.66
CA MET A 241 -3.66 0.21 -10.73
C MET A 241 -3.43 0.96 -12.05
N SER A 242 -3.13 2.27 -12.00
CA SER A 242 -2.87 3.10 -13.18
C SER A 242 -1.54 2.78 -13.90
N LEU A 243 -0.67 1.94 -13.30
CA LEU A 243 0.48 1.36 -14.00
C LEU A 243 0.05 0.52 -15.22
N GLN A 244 -1.17 0.00 -15.19
CA GLN A 244 -1.82 -0.72 -16.29
C GLN A 244 -3.17 -0.06 -16.57
N PRO A 245 -3.23 1.01 -17.37
CA PRO A 245 -4.45 1.81 -17.56
C PRO A 245 -5.64 1.04 -18.10
N GLU A 246 -5.42 -0.06 -18.80
CA GLU A 246 -6.48 -0.90 -19.35
C GLU A 246 -7.10 -1.84 -18.31
N TRP A 247 -6.34 -2.16 -17.24
CA TRP A 247 -6.79 -3.04 -16.17
C TRP A 247 -7.53 -2.28 -15.06
N TYR A 248 -8.56 -2.90 -14.50
CA TYR A 248 -9.29 -2.37 -13.35
C TYR A 248 -9.79 -3.49 -12.43
N SER A 249 -9.87 -3.20 -11.13
CA SER A 249 -10.45 -4.10 -10.14
C SER A 249 -11.02 -3.29 -8.98
N SER A 250 -12.30 -3.48 -8.69
CA SER A 250 -12.99 -2.81 -7.58
C SER A 250 -12.51 -3.27 -6.20
N ILE A 251 -11.92 -4.47 -6.12
CA ILE A 251 -11.43 -5.05 -4.87
C ILE A 251 -9.97 -4.71 -4.57
N TYR A 252 -9.25 -4.11 -5.53
CA TYR A 252 -7.81 -3.81 -5.41
C TYR A 252 -7.49 -2.91 -4.22
N GLY A 253 -8.28 -1.85 -4.00
CA GLY A 253 -8.11 -0.97 -2.84
C GLY A 253 -8.25 -1.69 -1.50
N VAL A 254 -9.21 -2.63 -1.42
CA VAL A 254 -9.41 -3.46 -0.22
C VAL A 254 -8.23 -4.39 0.03
N LEU A 255 -7.69 -5.01 -1.03
CA LEU A 255 -6.50 -5.87 -0.95
C LEU A 255 -5.30 -5.10 -0.36
N ILE A 256 -5.06 -3.90 -0.85
CA ILE A 256 -3.98 -3.05 -0.36
C ILE A 256 -4.18 -2.66 1.11
N MET A 257 -5.38 -2.24 1.51
CA MET A 257 -5.65 -1.85 2.90
C MET A 257 -5.44 -3.00 3.88
N ILE A 258 -5.84 -4.21 3.51
CA ILE A 258 -5.61 -5.39 4.34
C ILE A 258 -4.11 -5.69 4.42
N GLY A 259 -3.38 -5.57 3.31
CA GLY A 259 -1.92 -5.68 3.31
C GLY A 259 -1.26 -4.65 4.23
N GLN A 260 -1.75 -3.40 4.25
CA GLN A 260 -1.30 -2.37 5.19
C GLN A 260 -1.58 -2.75 6.66
N ALA A 261 -2.75 -3.33 6.95
CA ALA A 261 -3.07 -3.81 8.29
C ALA A 261 -2.18 -4.98 8.71
N VAL A 262 -1.92 -5.94 7.82
CA VAL A 262 -0.99 -7.07 8.05
C VAL A 262 0.41 -6.55 8.36
N SER A 263 0.97 -5.68 7.50
CA SER A 263 2.33 -5.18 7.64
C SER A 263 2.51 -4.32 8.89
N ALA A 264 1.55 -3.42 9.16
CA ALA A 264 1.59 -2.59 10.37
C ALA A 264 1.44 -3.43 11.64
N MET A 265 0.52 -4.39 11.68
CA MET A 265 0.38 -5.30 12.84
C MET A 265 1.63 -6.13 13.06
N ALA A 266 2.20 -6.72 12.01
CA ALA A 266 3.43 -7.50 12.09
C ALA A 266 4.60 -6.64 12.59
N PHE A 267 4.76 -5.41 12.08
CA PHE A 267 5.78 -4.48 12.56
C PHE A 267 5.57 -4.11 14.04
N MET A 268 4.34 -3.82 14.46
CA MET A 268 4.02 -3.46 15.84
C MET A 268 4.25 -4.63 16.82
N ILE A 269 4.03 -5.87 16.41
CA ILE A 269 4.39 -7.06 17.21
C ILE A 269 5.91 -7.14 17.39
N CYS A 270 6.71 -6.86 16.35
CA CYS A 270 8.16 -6.79 16.50
C CYS A 270 8.60 -5.68 17.47
N VAL A 271 7.94 -4.50 17.41
CA VAL A 271 8.19 -3.42 18.38
C VAL A 271 7.76 -3.82 19.77
N ALA A 272 6.58 -4.45 19.94
CA ALA A 272 6.12 -4.97 21.23
C ALA A 272 7.14 -5.93 21.87
N ALA A 273 7.78 -6.79 21.07
CA ALA A 273 8.84 -7.68 21.57
C ALA A 273 10.08 -6.92 22.08
N ILE A 274 10.37 -5.75 21.50
CA ILE A 274 11.50 -4.91 21.95
C ILE A 274 11.18 -4.20 23.28
N ILE A 275 9.92 -3.75 23.47
CA ILE A 275 9.50 -2.97 24.63
C ILE A 275 9.07 -3.85 25.82
N SER A 276 8.59 -5.08 25.57
CA SER A 276 8.18 -6.02 26.62
C SER A 276 9.35 -6.43 27.52
N GLY A 277 9.05 -6.66 28.79
CA GLY A 277 10.03 -7.06 29.81
C GLY A 277 10.94 -5.92 30.29
N ARG A 278 10.70 -4.67 29.91
CA ARG A 278 11.50 -3.50 30.31
C ARG A 278 10.85 -2.64 31.39
N GLY A 279 9.75 -3.11 31.99
CA GLY A 279 9.02 -2.42 33.07
C GLY A 279 8.23 -1.17 32.66
N GLU A 280 8.38 -0.70 31.43
CA GLU A 280 7.71 0.53 30.95
C GLU A 280 6.27 0.29 30.48
N VAL A 281 5.91 -0.99 30.27
CA VAL A 281 4.57 -1.44 29.86
C VAL A 281 4.03 -2.51 30.82
N GLU A 282 4.44 -2.42 32.09
CA GLU A 282 4.08 -3.40 33.12
C GLU A 282 2.56 -3.56 33.22
N GLY A 283 2.11 -4.82 33.23
CA GLY A 283 0.68 -5.16 33.24
C GLY A 283 0.02 -5.29 31.86
N LEU A 284 0.64 -4.75 30.79
CA LEU A 284 0.18 -4.91 29.41
C LEU A 284 0.93 -6.04 28.67
N ASP A 285 2.14 -6.38 29.11
CA ASP A 285 3.01 -7.40 28.50
C ASP A 285 2.69 -8.83 29.00
N LYS A 286 1.38 -9.15 29.01
CA LYS A 286 0.87 -10.46 29.45
C LYS A 286 0.66 -11.41 28.28
N PRO A 287 0.68 -12.74 28.54
CA PRO A 287 0.42 -13.76 27.51
C PRO A 287 -0.92 -13.59 26.81
N GLU A 288 -1.95 -13.07 27.51
CA GLU A 288 -3.28 -12.78 26.97
C GLU A 288 -3.21 -11.68 25.91
N THR A 289 -2.52 -10.58 26.20
CA THR A 289 -2.31 -9.47 25.27
C THR A 289 -1.56 -9.92 24.02
N PHE A 290 -0.55 -10.77 24.16
CA PHE A 290 0.17 -11.34 23.03
C PHE A 290 -0.71 -12.27 22.20
N ASN A 291 -1.56 -13.06 22.87
CA ASN A 291 -2.55 -13.90 22.19
C ASN A 291 -3.51 -13.09 21.35
N ASP A 292 -3.95 -11.92 21.85
CA ASP A 292 -4.86 -11.03 21.11
C ASP A 292 -4.17 -10.41 19.88
N LEU A 293 -2.92 -9.95 20.04
CA LEU A 293 -2.10 -9.50 18.90
C LEU A 293 -1.92 -10.59 17.85
N GLY A 294 -1.65 -11.83 18.28
CA GLY A 294 -1.52 -12.99 17.40
C GLY A 294 -2.83 -13.37 16.71
N ASN A 295 -3.98 -13.22 17.40
CA ASN A 295 -5.30 -13.45 16.82
C ASN A 295 -5.64 -12.40 15.76
N LEU A 296 -5.34 -11.13 16.02
CA LEU A 296 -5.53 -10.06 15.04
C LEU A 296 -4.64 -10.24 13.82
N LEU A 297 -3.36 -10.58 14.01
CA LEU A 297 -2.47 -10.89 12.89
C LEU A 297 -3.01 -12.06 12.08
N LEU A 298 -3.47 -13.13 12.72
CA LEU A 298 -4.10 -14.27 12.05
C LEU A 298 -5.33 -13.85 11.25
N ALA A 299 -6.22 -13.03 11.85
CA ALA A 299 -7.42 -12.55 11.19
C ALA A 299 -7.09 -11.71 9.93
N PHE A 300 -6.10 -10.82 10.02
CA PHE A 300 -5.68 -10.03 8.87
C PHE A 300 -5.00 -10.87 7.77
N ILE A 301 -4.20 -11.89 8.13
CA ILE A 301 -3.61 -12.83 7.17
C ILE A 301 -4.71 -13.64 6.45
N MET A 302 -5.70 -14.11 7.19
CA MET A 302 -6.86 -14.82 6.60
C MET A 302 -7.65 -13.92 5.67
N LEU A 303 -7.88 -12.67 6.06
CA LEU A 303 -8.61 -11.70 5.25
C LEU A 303 -7.81 -11.33 3.99
N TRP A 304 -6.48 -11.17 4.10
CA TRP A 304 -5.62 -10.96 2.94
C TRP A 304 -5.71 -12.13 1.95
N ALA A 305 -5.62 -13.36 2.44
CA ALA A 305 -5.72 -14.55 1.59
C ALA A 305 -7.09 -14.67 0.93
N TYR A 306 -8.16 -14.39 1.68
CA TYR A 306 -9.53 -14.39 1.17
C TYR A 306 -9.73 -13.38 0.05
N ILE A 307 -9.28 -12.13 0.25
CA ILE A 307 -9.44 -11.06 -0.75
C ILE A 307 -8.54 -11.32 -1.97
N SER A 308 -7.30 -11.78 -1.76
CA SER A 308 -6.38 -12.15 -2.86
C SER A 308 -6.96 -13.28 -3.71
N PHE A 309 -7.51 -14.31 -3.06
CA PHE A 309 -8.15 -15.42 -3.76
C PHE A 309 -9.46 -14.99 -4.44
N SER A 310 -10.26 -14.13 -3.79
CA SER A 310 -11.49 -13.60 -4.39
C SER A 310 -11.21 -12.80 -5.66
N GLN A 311 -10.18 -11.95 -5.65
CA GLN A 311 -9.74 -11.21 -6.85
C GLN A 311 -9.36 -12.18 -7.98
N PHE A 312 -8.57 -13.20 -7.66
CA PHE A 312 -8.20 -14.23 -8.65
C PHE A 312 -9.43 -14.94 -9.20
N LEU A 313 -10.34 -15.39 -8.33
CA LEU A 313 -11.54 -16.13 -8.71
C LEU A 313 -12.47 -15.31 -9.60
N ILE A 314 -12.67 -14.01 -9.27
CA ILE A 314 -13.52 -13.10 -10.05
C ILE A 314 -12.96 -12.93 -11.46
N ILE A 315 -11.65 -12.66 -11.60
CA ILE A 315 -11.00 -12.47 -12.90
C ILE A 315 -10.97 -13.78 -13.68
N TRP A 316 -10.69 -14.91 -13.03
CA TRP A 316 -10.69 -16.23 -13.65
C TRP A 316 -12.09 -16.63 -14.14
N ALA A 317 -13.12 -16.42 -13.33
CA ALA A 317 -14.51 -16.77 -13.68
C ALA A 317 -15.11 -15.78 -14.70
N GLY A 318 -14.79 -14.47 -14.59
CA GLY A 318 -15.25 -13.43 -15.52
C GLY A 318 -14.66 -13.57 -16.91
N ASN A 319 -13.43 -14.09 -17.01
CA ASN A 319 -12.68 -14.36 -18.25
C ASN A 319 -12.68 -13.19 -19.23
N LEU A 320 -12.59 -11.93 -18.71
CA LEU A 320 -12.57 -10.73 -19.49
C LEU A 320 -11.17 -10.47 -20.06
N ALA A 321 -11.10 -10.16 -21.34
CA ALA A 321 -9.81 -9.96 -22.06
C ALA A 321 -8.98 -8.82 -21.46
N GLU A 322 -9.62 -7.80 -20.89
CA GLU A 322 -8.96 -6.65 -20.28
C GLU A 322 -8.40 -6.97 -18.89
N GLU A 323 -8.97 -7.94 -18.16
CA GLU A 323 -8.58 -8.26 -16.79
C GLU A 323 -7.51 -9.36 -16.69
N ILE A 324 -7.51 -10.33 -17.61
CA ILE A 324 -6.63 -11.49 -17.63
C ILE A 324 -5.14 -11.12 -17.68
N PRO A 325 -4.69 -10.12 -18.48
CA PRO A 325 -3.28 -9.80 -18.64
C PRO A 325 -2.55 -9.49 -17.32
N TRP A 326 -3.26 -8.97 -16.31
CA TRP A 326 -2.71 -8.68 -14.99
C TRP A 326 -2.16 -9.94 -14.29
N TYR A 327 -2.94 -11.05 -14.32
CA TYR A 327 -2.49 -12.34 -13.76
C TYR A 327 -1.50 -13.04 -14.69
N VAL A 328 -1.66 -12.96 -16.00
CA VAL A 328 -0.74 -13.58 -16.95
C VAL A 328 0.69 -13.07 -16.72
N ARG A 329 0.89 -11.77 -16.52
CA ARG A 329 2.20 -11.19 -16.21
C ARG A 329 2.77 -11.73 -14.89
N ARG A 330 1.95 -12.04 -13.89
CA ARG A 330 2.34 -12.54 -12.57
C ARG A 330 2.48 -14.05 -12.48
N LEU A 331 1.97 -14.77 -13.46
CA LEU A 331 2.04 -16.24 -13.52
C LEU A 331 3.09 -16.76 -14.51
N HIS A 332 3.81 -15.87 -15.19
CA HIS A 332 4.86 -16.21 -16.16
C HIS A 332 6.17 -15.50 -15.82
N GLY A 333 7.23 -15.79 -16.58
CA GLY A 333 8.50 -15.07 -16.50
C GLY A 333 9.30 -15.25 -15.19
N GLY A 334 8.92 -16.15 -14.30
CA GLY A 334 9.55 -16.34 -12.98
C GLY A 334 8.73 -15.79 -11.81
N TYR A 335 7.80 -14.85 -12.05
CA TYR A 335 6.93 -14.26 -11.00
C TYR A 335 5.99 -15.28 -10.36
N GLN A 336 5.67 -16.39 -11.04
CA GLN A 336 4.89 -17.50 -10.47
C GLN A 336 5.56 -18.13 -9.23
N ASN A 337 6.90 -18.10 -9.15
CA ASN A 337 7.62 -18.61 -7.99
C ASN A 337 7.46 -17.67 -6.78
N ILE A 338 7.38 -16.36 -7.03
CA ILE A 338 7.05 -15.38 -6.00
C ILE A 338 5.62 -15.61 -5.51
N GLY A 339 4.65 -15.83 -6.39
CA GLY A 339 3.28 -16.18 -6.01
C GLY A 339 3.22 -17.45 -5.14
N ARG A 340 3.98 -18.50 -5.48
CA ARG A 340 4.08 -19.73 -4.65
C ARG A 340 4.72 -19.44 -3.28
N PHE A 341 5.76 -18.61 -3.26
CA PHE A 341 6.40 -18.17 -2.01
C PHE A 341 5.39 -17.43 -1.11
N LEU A 342 4.60 -16.51 -1.67
CA LEU A 342 3.58 -15.78 -0.92
C LEU A 342 2.50 -16.71 -0.39
N MET A 343 2.01 -17.65 -1.21
CA MET A 343 1.04 -18.64 -0.76
C MET A 343 1.56 -19.46 0.42
N LEU A 344 2.84 -19.79 0.44
CA LEU A 344 3.46 -20.58 1.50
C LEU A 344 3.81 -19.72 2.74
N PHE A 345 4.58 -18.66 2.58
CA PHE A 345 5.20 -17.92 3.69
C PHE A 345 4.41 -16.69 4.14
N HIS A 346 3.54 -16.14 3.29
CA HIS A 346 2.65 -15.04 3.71
C HIS A 346 1.30 -15.56 4.26
N PHE A 347 0.87 -16.74 3.84
CA PHE A 347 -0.41 -17.33 4.27
C PHE A 347 -0.23 -18.67 4.99
N THR A 348 0.14 -19.76 4.31
CA THR A 348 -0.01 -21.13 4.82
C THR A 348 0.78 -21.38 6.10
N VAL A 349 2.06 -21.05 6.11
CA VAL A 349 2.95 -21.27 7.28
C VAL A 349 2.52 -20.44 8.48
N PRO A 350 2.36 -19.09 8.37
CA PRO A 350 1.91 -18.30 9.51
C PRO A 350 0.49 -18.67 9.96
N PHE A 351 -0.43 -19.02 9.05
CA PHE A 351 -1.75 -19.50 9.40
C PHE A 351 -1.68 -20.73 10.30
N LEU A 352 -0.98 -21.79 9.88
CA LEU A 352 -0.86 -23.03 10.65
C LEU A 352 -0.19 -22.81 12.01
N ILE A 353 0.86 -22.00 12.06
CA ILE A 353 1.59 -21.73 13.30
C ILE A 353 0.73 -20.90 14.26
N LEU A 354 0.03 -19.88 13.77
CA LEU A 354 -0.83 -19.02 14.58
C LEU A 354 -2.12 -19.68 15.06
N LEU A 355 -2.49 -20.87 14.56
CA LEU A 355 -3.56 -21.68 15.17
C LEU A 355 -3.15 -22.21 16.54
N ALA A 356 -1.86 -22.43 16.78
CA ALA A 356 -1.35 -22.95 18.05
C ALA A 356 -1.34 -21.85 19.13
N ARG A 357 -2.29 -21.92 20.07
CA ARG A 357 -2.44 -20.96 21.17
C ARG A 357 -1.15 -20.72 21.99
N PRO A 358 -0.33 -21.75 22.34
CA PRO A 358 0.89 -21.53 23.10
C PRO A 358 1.91 -20.63 22.42
N LEU A 359 2.01 -20.68 21.08
CA LEU A 359 2.94 -19.87 20.31
C LEU A 359 2.53 -18.39 20.27
N LYS A 360 1.23 -18.10 20.22
CA LYS A 360 0.69 -16.73 20.29
C LYS A 360 0.88 -16.08 21.65
N ARG A 361 0.83 -16.85 22.74
CA ARG A 361 0.99 -16.38 24.12
C ARG A 361 2.44 -16.05 24.49
N SER A 362 3.40 -16.44 23.66
CA SER A 362 4.84 -16.19 23.87
C SER A 362 5.33 -15.13 22.89
N ILE A 363 5.71 -13.96 23.41
CA ILE A 363 6.25 -12.88 22.58
C ILE A 363 7.52 -13.31 21.84
N SER A 364 8.36 -14.19 22.45
CA SER A 364 9.58 -14.72 21.85
C SER A 364 9.35 -15.58 20.61
N SER A 365 8.17 -16.18 20.46
CA SER A 365 7.75 -16.92 19.28
C SER A 365 6.97 -16.03 18.32
N LEU A 366 6.05 -15.21 18.84
CA LEU A 366 5.15 -14.39 18.06
C LEU A 366 5.89 -13.37 17.19
N TRP A 367 6.94 -12.70 17.70
CA TRP A 367 7.70 -11.74 16.91
C TRP A 367 8.43 -12.36 15.72
N LYS A 368 8.88 -13.62 15.82
CA LYS A 368 9.55 -14.33 14.72
C LYS A 368 8.58 -14.60 13.58
N ILE A 369 7.33 -14.98 13.92
CA ILE A 369 6.26 -15.18 12.96
C ILE A 369 5.90 -13.84 12.32
N ALA A 370 5.74 -12.80 13.13
CA ALA A 370 5.45 -11.44 12.64
C ALA A 370 6.55 -10.91 11.71
N ALA A 371 7.83 -11.10 12.05
CA ALA A 371 8.95 -10.72 11.19
C ALA A 371 8.94 -11.48 9.86
N MET A 372 8.62 -12.77 9.86
CA MET A 372 8.46 -13.57 8.64
C MET A 372 7.32 -13.02 7.76
N VAL A 373 6.16 -12.72 8.37
CA VAL A 373 5.01 -12.14 7.65
C VAL A 373 5.35 -10.76 7.09
N LEU A 374 6.06 -9.93 7.85
CA LEU A 374 6.49 -8.60 7.40
C LEU A 374 7.43 -8.68 6.19
N LEU A 375 8.40 -9.60 6.21
CA LEU A 375 9.28 -9.85 5.08
C LEU A 375 8.53 -10.42 3.87
N ALA A 376 7.60 -11.35 4.12
CA ALA A 376 6.75 -11.88 3.04
C ALA A 376 5.87 -10.79 2.43
N HIS A 377 5.37 -9.83 3.24
CA HIS A 377 4.59 -8.70 2.72
C HIS A 377 5.44 -7.71 1.91
N LEU A 378 6.73 -7.55 2.21
CA LEU A 378 7.65 -6.81 1.34
C LEU A 378 7.74 -7.47 -0.06
N VAL A 379 7.79 -8.81 -0.10
CA VAL A 379 7.77 -9.58 -1.35
C VAL A 379 6.41 -9.47 -2.06
N ASP A 380 5.30 -9.36 -1.29
CA ASP A 380 3.96 -9.12 -1.83
C ASP A 380 3.87 -7.74 -2.51
N ALA A 381 4.39 -6.69 -1.89
CA ALA A 381 4.48 -5.36 -2.49
C ALA A 381 5.27 -5.38 -3.81
N TYR A 382 6.38 -6.13 -3.86
CA TYR A 382 7.14 -6.36 -5.09
C TYR A 382 6.29 -7.06 -6.16
N TRP A 383 5.59 -8.13 -5.81
CA TRP A 383 4.74 -8.90 -6.72
C TRP A 383 3.53 -8.09 -7.24
N LEU A 384 2.99 -7.18 -6.42
CA LEU A 384 1.89 -6.31 -6.82
C LEU A 384 2.32 -5.20 -7.79
N ILE A 385 3.51 -4.65 -7.63
CA ILE A 385 3.95 -3.44 -8.35
C ILE A 385 4.85 -3.77 -9.54
N VAL A 386 5.92 -4.53 -9.32
CA VAL A 386 6.99 -4.68 -10.34
C VAL A 386 6.54 -5.34 -11.65
N PRO A 387 5.68 -6.40 -11.65
CA PRO A 387 5.19 -6.98 -12.91
C PRO A 387 4.28 -6.07 -13.72
N SER A 388 3.86 -4.94 -13.16
CA SER A 388 3.03 -3.94 -13.87
C SER A 388 3.83 -2.99 -14.74
N PHE A 389 5.15 -2.96 -14.59
CA PHE A 389 6.03 -2.17 -15.45
C PHE A 389 6.28 -2.89 -16.78
N GLY A 390 6.20 -2.13 -17.87
CA GLY A 390 6.37 -2.63 -19.24
C GLY A 390 5.10 -3.18 -19.88
N GLU A 391 5.06 -3.15 -21.22
CA GLU A 391 3.88 -3.56 -22.01
C GLU A 391 3.78 -5.08 -22.22
N GLN A 392 4.93 -5.79 -22.18
CA GLN A 392 5.03 -7.22 -22.46
C GLN A 392 5.31 -8.04 -21.19
N ILE A 393 5.13 -9.37 -21.30
CA ILE A 393 5.57 -10.31 -20.27
C ILE A 393 7.11 -10.30 -20.22
N THR A 394 7.66 -9.59 -19.24
CA THR A 394 9.12 -9.54 -19.04
C THR A 394 9.56 -10.63 -18.07
N PRO A 395 10.70 -11.30 -18.31
CA PRO A 395 11.27 -12.19 -17.32
C PRO A 395 11.62 -11.45 -16.03
N LEU A 396 11.52 -12.15 -14.90
CA LEU A 396 11.99 -11.64 -13.62
C LEU A 396 13.49 -11.32 -13.72
N ARG A 397 13.84 -10.05 -13.57
CA ARG A 397 15.21 -9.54 -13.57
C ARG A 397 15.47 -8.81 -12.26
N PRO A 398 15.90 -9.50 -11.20
CA PRO A 398 16.25 -8.85 -9.96
C PRO A 398 17.40 -7.87 -10.16
N SER A 399 17.28 -6.69 -9.58
CA SER A 399 18.33 -5.67 -9.55
C SER A 399 18.80 -5.48 -8.10
N TRP A 400 20.03 -5.03 -7.92
CA TRP A 400 20.53 -4.61 -6.60
C TRP A 400 19.67 -3.48 -6.00
N LEU A 401 19.03 -2.67 -6.86
CA LEU A 401 18.09 -1.62 -6.46
C LEU A 401 16.85 -2.17 -5.76
N ASP A 402 16.40 -3.38 -6.08
CA ASP A 402 15.27 -4.03 -5.43
C ASP A 402 15.54 -4.35 -3.95
N VAL A 403 16.82 -4.39 -3.54
CA VAL A 403 17.23 -4.57 -2.15
C VAL A 403 17.56 -3.22 -1.51
N VAL A 404 18.23 -2.34 -2.23
CA VAL A 404 18.67 -1.03 -1.70
C VAL A 404 17.48 -0.11 -1.46
N ALA A 405 16.44 -0.13 -2.30
CA ALA A 405 15.30 0.76 -2.15
C ALA A 405 14.51 0.51 -0.84
N PRO A 406 14.11 -0.73 -0.50
CA PRO A 406 13.46 -0.98 0.78
C PRO A 406 14.34 -0.64 2.00
N ILE A 407 15.65 -0.90 1.92
CA ILE A 407 16.60 -0.61 3.01
C ILE A 407 16.80 0.89 3.16
N GLY A 408 16.98 1.63 2.06
CA GLY A 408 17.21 3.07 2.07
C GLY A 408 15.99 3.85 2.57
N ILE A 409 14.82 3.63 1.96
CA ILE A 409 13.56 4.24 2.40
C ILE A 409 13.24 3.82 3.83
N GLY A 410 13.44 2.53 4.16
CA GLY A 410 13.20 1.99 5.49
C GLY A 410 14.13 2.56 6.56
N GLY A 411 15.37 2.85 6.22
CA GLY A 411 16.30 3.52 7.12
C GLY A 411 15.83 4.93 7.49
N ILE A 412 15.39 5.72 6.51
CA ILE A 412 14.80 7.05 6.73
C ILE A 412 13.50 6.93 7.54
N TRP A 413 12.63 6.01 7.17
CA TRP A 413 11.37 5.76 7.84
C TRP A 413 11.57 5.36 9.31
N LEU A 414 12.46 4.40 9.58
CA LEU A 414 12.74 3.92 10.93
C LEU A 414 13.41 5.00 11.80
N ALA A 415 14.26 5.84 11.22
CA ALA A 415 14.82 7.01 11.91
C ALA A 415 13.72 8.00 12.32
N ALA A 416 12.76 8.29 11.44
CA ALA A 416 11.60 9.12 11.72
C ALA A 416 10.68 8.46 12.77
N PHE A 417 10.36 7.18 12.63
CA PHE A 417 9.56 6.42 13.59
C PHE A 417 10.15 6.51 15.00
N THR A 418 11.44 6.22 15.13
CA THR A 418 12.13 6.27 16.44
C THR A 418 12.24 7.69 16.98
N TRP A 419 12.33 8.72 16.12
CA TRP A 419 12.26 10.12 16.52
C TRP A 419 10.90 10.45 17.16
N PHE A 420 9.80 10.05 16.54
CA PHE A 420 8.45 10.31 17.06
C PHE A 420 8.12 9.47 18.29
N LEU A 421 8.74 8.32 18.45
CA LEU A 421 8.58 7.47 19.63
C LEU A 421 9.36 8.03 20.86
N LYS A 422 10.47 8.74 20.60
CA LYS A 422 11.31 9.32 21.65
C LYS A 422 10.57 10.40 22.44
N GLY A 423 10.72 10.37 23.76
CA GLY A 423 10.23 11.45 24.64
C GLY A 423 8.76 11.34 25.03
N ARG A 424 8.14 10.17 24.81
CA ARG A 424 6.79 9.89 25.30
C ARG A 424 6.81 8.69 26.25
N PRO A 425 6.01 8.74 27.34
CA PRO A 425 5.76 7.54 28.12
C PRO A 425 5.06 6.52 27.23
N LEU A 426 5.53 5.27 27.23
CA LEU A 426 4.92 4.19 26.45
C LEU A 426 3.54 3.83 26.97
N MET A 427 3.32 3.97 28.27
CA MET A 427 2.04 3.71 28.90
C MET A 427 1.11 4.93 28.78
N VAL A 428 -0.12 4.69 28.45
CA VAL A 428 -1.20 5.71 28.38
C VAL A 428 -1.79 5.83 29.78
N ALA A 429 -1.50 6.92 30.49
CA ALA A 429 -1.81 6.99 31.92
C ALA A 429 -3.28 7.29 32.25
N HIS A 430 -4.01 8.03 31.39
CA HIS A 430 -5.32 8.59 31.71
C HIS A 430 -6.44 8.20 30.74
N ASP A 431 -6.30 7.02 30.09
CA ASP A 431 -7.39 6.53 29.23
C ASP A 431 -8.43 5.79 30.09
N PRO A 432 -9.72 6.13 30.00
CA PRO A 432 -10.78 5.50 30.80
C PRO A 432 -10.92 4.00 30.49
N GLU A 433 -10.56 3.55 29.31
CA GLU A 433 -10.64 2.15 28.89
C GLU A 433 -9.42 1.31 29.35
N LEU A 434 -8.35 1.95 29.84
CA LEU A 434 -7.12 1.24 30.26
C LEU A 434 -7.37 0.30 31.45
N LEU A 435 -8.02 0.79 32.51
CA LEU A 435 -8.30 -0.02 33.71
C LEU A 435 -9.21 -1.22 33.45
N PRO A 436 -10.33 -1.07 32.69
CA PRO A 436 -11.11 -2.22 32.23
C PRO A 436 -10.29 -3.22 31.42
N ALA A 437 -9.47 -2.73 30.48
CA ALA A 437 -8.63 -3.59 29.65
C ALA A 437 -7.59 -4.39 30.47
N LEU A 438 -6.95 -3.76 31.47
CA LEU A 438 -6.00 -4.43 32.37
C LEU A 438 -6.69 -5.50 33.24
N LYS A 439 -7.92 -5.25 33.68
CA LYS A 439 -8.71 -6.25 34.43
C LYS A 439 -9.07 -7.45 33.56
N GLN A 440 -9.46 -7.23 32.32
CA GLN A 440 -9.74 -8.31 31.37
C GLN A 440 -8.49 -9.13 31.07
N ALA A 441 -7.34 -8.49 30.89
CA ALA A 441 -6.07 -9.17 30.67
C ALA A 441 -5.54 -9.93 31.90
N GLY A 442 -5.97 -9.57 33.13
CA GLY A 442 -5.53 -10.21 34.38
C GLY A 442 -6.51 -11.22 34.97
N GLY A 443 -7.69 -11.39 34.40
CA GLY A 443 -8.81 -12.07 35.02
C GLY A 443 -9.19 -13.42 34.41
N HIS A 444 -8.22 -14.29 34.13
CA HIS A 444 -8.46 -15.72 33.89
C HIS A 444 -7.30 -16.56 34.44
#